data_74d435e24a617b3d06084d7b9bdda871
#
_entry.id   74d435e24a617b3d06084d7b9bdda871
#
_cell.length_a   1.000
_cell.length_b   1.000
_cell.length_c   1.000
_cell.angle_alpha   90.00
_cell.angle_beta   90.00
_cell.angle_gamma   90.00
#
_symmetry.space_group_name_H-M   'P 1'
#
loop_
_entity.id
_entity.type
_entity.pdbx_description
1 polymer ?
#
loop_
_entity_poly.entity_id
_entity_poly.type
_entity_poly.pdbx_seq_one_letter_code
_entity_poly.pdbx_strand_id
1 'polypeptide(L)'
;MNTLKKISFGVFAFLFGLTIVFTQSAFKGDIAKNIKRLPVTLYYHGPDFSQPEVLDESNWNNDAPEDECTDAQQRACSITISDEFVETTGSYRELKDEAILRASASGSTYYVTGSEDGSMAIVNSEN
;
A
#
# COMPACT_ATOMS: atom_id res chain seq x y z
N MET A 1 -17.90 52.49 31.53
CA MET A 1 -18.35 51.09 31.71
C MET A 1 -18.88 50.42 30.46
N ASN A 2 -19.45 51.16 29.52
CA ASN A 2 -19.97 50.54 28.27
C ASN A 2 -18.90 50.08 27.26
N THR A 3 -17.71 50.60 27.33
CA THR A 3 -16.56 50.23 26.46
C THR A 3 -15.91 48.90 26.83
N LEU A 4 -15.89 48.57 28.11
CA LEU A 4 -15.35 47.29 28.61
C LEU A 4 -16.23 46.09 28.23
N LYS A 5 -17.55 46.26 28.18
CA LYS A 5 -18.47 45.21 27.73
C LYS A 5 -18.35 44.90 26.23
N LYS A 6 -18.02 45.89 25.40
CA LYS A 6 -17.84 45.72 23.96
C LYS A 6 -16.52 44.99 23.60
N ILE A 7 -15.47 45.23 24.38
CA ILE A 7 -14.16 44.58 24.19
C ILE A 7 -14.24 43.11 24.59
N SER A 8 -14.96 42.79 25.66
CA SER A 8 -15.15 41.40 26.10
C SER A 8 -15.88 40.55 25.06
N PHE A 9 -16.82 41.11 24.34
CA PHE A 9 -17.57 40.38 23.31
C PHE A 9 -16.73 40.11 22.05
N GLY A 10 -15.87 41.03 21.64
CA GLY A 10 -14.98 40.86 20.51
C GLY A 10 -13.89 39.81 20.76
N VAL A 11 -13.29 39.81 21.94
CA VAL A 11 -12.28 38.84 22.35
C VAL A 11 -12.86 37.44 22.44
N PHE A 12 -14.09 37.31 22.95
CA PHE A 12 -14.78 36.01 23.05
C PHE A 12 -15.09 35.40 21.66
N ALA A 13 -15.58 36.24 20.73
CA ALA A 13 -15.85 35.80 19.36
C ALA A 13 -14.58 35.38 18.61
N PHE A 14 -13.45 36.04 18.85
CA PHE A 14 -12.18 35.74 18.26
C PHE A 14 -11.62 34.40 18.77
N LEU A 15 -11.66 34.12 20.04
CA LEU A 15 -11.23 32.86 20.63
C LEU A 15 -12.11 31.70 20.17
N PHE A 16 -13.40 31.90 20.01
CA PHE A 16 -14.32 30.87 19.54
C PHE A 16 -14.08 30.54 18.05
N GLY A 17 -13.82 31.53 17.21
CA GLY A 17 -13.48 31.36 15.82
C GLY A 17 -12.16 30.61 15.63
N LEU A 18 -11.16 30.89 16.44
CA LEU A 18 -9.87 30.22 16.38
C LEU A 18 -9.97 28.72 16.74
N THR A 19 -10.80 28.38 17.72
CA THR A 19 -11.00 26.98 18.14
C THR A 19 -11.66 26.14 17.05
N ILE A 20 -12.58 26.71 16.29
CA ILE A 20 -13.25 26.01 15.17
C ILE A 20 -12.26 25.71 14.02
N VAL A 21 -11.36 26.63 13.72
CA VAL A 21 -10.35 26.44 12.66
C VAL A 21 -9.39 25.31 13.02
N PHE A 22 -8.96 25.19 14.25
CA PHE A 22 -8.09 24.10 14.70
C PHE A 22 -8.78 22.72 14.66
N THR A 23 -10.07 22.63 15.03
CA THR A 23 -10.81 21.37 14.97
C THR A 23 -11.04 20.88 13.54
N GLN A 24 -11.28 21.77 12.59
CA GLN A 24 -11.42 21.40 11.17
C GLN A 24 -10.11 20.91 10.56
N SER A 25 -8.98 21.49 10.94
CA SER A 25 -7.67 21.08 10.46
C SER A 25 -7.29 19.68 10.98
N ALA A 26 -7.55 19.37 12.23
CA ALA A 26 -7.36 18.04 12.82
C ALA A 26 -8.27 16.98 12.18
N PHE A 27 -9.50 17.32 11.86
CA PHE A 27 -10.46 16.42 11.23
C PHE A 27 -10.06 16.03 9.81
N LYS A 28 -9.52 16.96 9.02
CA LYS A 28 -8.98 16.65 7.68
C LYS A 28 -7.78 15.69 7.73
N GLY A 29 -6.93 15.79 8.74
CA GLY A 29 -5.82 14.87 8.96
C GLY A 29 -6.27 13.44 9.25
N ASP A 30 -7.31 13.27 10.07
CA ASP A 30 -7.85 11.96 10.42
C ASP A 30 -8.58 11.29 9.26
N ILE A 31 -9.32 12.03 8.43
CA ILE A 31 -9.96 11.52 7.22
C ILE A 31 -8.91 11.01 6.22
N ALA A 32 -7.82 11.73 6.01
CA ALA A 32 -6.74 11.31 5.11
C ALA A 32 -6.06 10.02 5.57
N LYS A 33 -5.95 9.76 6.87
CA LYS A 33 -5.42 8.52 7.44
C LYS A 33 -6.37 7.33 7.33
N ASN A 34 -7.68 7.59 7.26
CA ASN A 34 -8.71 6.55 7.20
C ASN A 34 -9.15 6.17 5.78
N ILE A 35 -8.57 6.76 4.74
CA ILE A 35 -8.78 6.32 3.37
C ILE A 35 -8.14 4.94 3.24
N LYS A 36 -8.95 3.90 3.34
CA LYS A 36 -8.54 2.52 3.09
C LYS A 36 -8.04 2.40 1.65
N ARG A 37 -6.76 2.18 1.49
CA ARG A 37 -6.18 1.82 0.22
C ARG A 37 -6.63 0.41 -0.14
N LEU A 38 -7.18 0.23 -1.33
CA LEU A 38 -7.65 -1.06 -1.80
C LEU A 38 -6.46 -1.95 -2.12
N PRO A 39 -6.42 -3.19 -1.62
CA PRO A 39 -5.38 -4.13 -1.99
C PRO A 39 -5.51 -4.54 -3.45
N VAL A 40 -4.37 -4.75 -4.10
CA VAL A 40 -4.27 -5.20 -5.50
C VAL A 40 -3.55 -6.53 -5.52
N THR A 41 -4.12 -7.51 -6.22
CA THR A 41 -3.46 -8.79 -6.44
C THR A 41 -2.62 -8.73 -7.71
N LEU A 42 -1.34 -9.07 -7.58
CA LEU A 42 -0.38 -9.17 -8.67
C LEU A 42 0.14 -10.59 -8.77
N TYR A 43 0.47 -11.01 -9.99
CA TYR A 43 0.95 -12.35 -10.31
C TYR A 43 2.34 -12.28 -10.90
N TYR A 44 3.14 -13.30 -10.63
CA TYR A 44 4.50 -13.40 -11.12
C TYR A 44 4.53 -13.88 -12.58
N HIS A 45 5.25 -13.15 -13.43
CA HIS A 45 5.40 -13.41 -14.87
C HIS A 45 6.86 -13.45 -15.34
N GLY A 46 7.81 -13.61 -14.43
CA GLY A 46 9.22 -13.67 -14.78
C GLY A 46 9.58 -14.88 -15.63
N PRO A 47 10.74 -14.83 -16.34
CA PRO A 47 11.18 -15.90 -17.23
C PRO A 47 11.60 -17.17 -16.49
N ASP A 48 12.02 -17.05 -15.24
CA ASP A 48 12.36 -18.15 -14.35
C ASP A 48 12.10 -17.77 -12.89
N PHE A 49 12.40 -18.67 -11.95
CA PHE A 49 12.20 -18.45 -10.52
C PHE A 49 13.52 -18.22 -9.76
N SER A 50 14.51 -17.64 -10.43
CA SER A 50 15.75 -17.21 -9.78
C SER A 50 15.52 -16.00 -8.87
N GLN A 51 16.39 -15.80 -7.90
CA GLN A 51 16.26 -14.68 -6.96
C GLN A 51 16.17 -13.33 -7.65
N PRO A 52 17.05 -12.95 -8.59
CA PRO A 52 16.97 -11.64 -9.24
C PRO A 52 15.66 -11.44 -10.02
N GLU A 53 15.12 -12.48 -10.63
CA GLU A 53 13.86 -12.39 -11.38
C GLU A 53 12.64 -12.27 -10.45
N VAL A 54 12.61 -13.03 -9.36
CA VAL A 54 11.51 -12.96 -8.37
C VAL A 54 11.48 -11.61 -7.64
N LEU A 55 12.64 -11.02 -7.42
CA LEU A 55 12.78 -9.70 -6.78
C LEU A 55 12.60 -8.51 -7.74
N ASP A 56 12.55 -8.77 -9.06
CA ASP A 56 12.31 -7.74 -10.06
C ASP A 56 10.82 -7.38 -10.10
N GLU A 57 10.49 -6.19 -9.67
CA GLU A 57 9.13 -5.68 -9.58
C GLU A 57 8.42 -5.63 -10.94
N SER A 58 9.16 -5.46 -12.04
CA SER A 58 8.62 -5.45 -13.40
C SER A 58 8.03 -6.80 -13.85
N ASN A 59 8.39 -7.89 -13.17
CA ASN A 59 7.85 -9.23 -13.42
C ASN A 59 6.49 -9.49 -12.71
N TRP A 60 5.96 -8.50 -12.01
CA TRP A 60 4.71 -8.61 -11.26
C TRP A 60 3.64 -7.69 -11.83
N ASN A 61 2.55 -8.25 -12.31
CA ASN A 61 1.39 -7.49 -12.80
C ASN A 61 0.06 -8.16 -12.45
N ASN A 62 -1.05 -7.48 -12.73
CA ASN A 62 -2.39 -7.95 -12.39
C ASN A 62 -3.03 -8.88 -13.43
N ASP A 63 -2.29 -9.35 -14.41
CA ASP A 63 -2.76 -10.35 -15.37
C ASP A 63 -2.77 -11.74 -14.70
N ALA A 64 -3.96 -12.29 -14.47
CA ALA A 64 -4.10 -13.57 -13.79
C ALA A 64 -3.67 -14.73 -14.71
N PRO A 65 -2.79 -15.63 -14.24
CA PRO A 65 -2.41 -16.83 -15.01
C PRO A 65 -3.59 -17.82 -15.12
N GLU A 66 -3.49 -18.75 -16.06
CA GLU A 66 -4.48 -19.82 -16.20
C GLU A 66 -4.45 -20.81 -15.03
N ASP A 67 -3.26 -21.03 -14.46
CA ASP A 67 -3.05 -21.92 -13.32
C ASP A 67 -3.21 -21.19 -11.98
N GLU A 68 -3.89 -21.80 -11.04
CA GLU A 68 -4.05 -21.28 -9.68
C GLU A 68 -2.80 -21.49 -8.83
N CYS A 69 -2.53 -20.54 -7.91
CA CYS A 69 -1.48 -20.70 -6.93
C CYS A 69 -1.86 -21.76 -5.88
N THR A 70 -0.91 -22.65 -5.51
CA THR A 70 -1.18 -23.80 -4.64
C THR A 70 -0.92 -23.56 -3.16
N ASP A 71 -0.41 -22.36 -2.80
CA ASP A 71 0.01 -21.99 -1.44
C ASP A 71 1.16 -22.84 -0.88
N ALA A 72 1.98 -23.40 -1.74
CA ALA A 72 3.22 -24.08 -1.35
C ALA A 72 4.41 -23.12 -1.43
N GLN A 73 5.33 -23.20 -0.47
CA GLN A 73 6.51 -22.31 -0.41
C GLN A 73 7.68 -22.85 -1.23
N GLN A 74 7.53 -22.93 -2.54
CA GLN A 74 8.55 -23.43 -3.44
C GLN A 74 8.92 -22.44 -4.54
N ARG A 75 7.95 -21.75 -5.14
CA ARG A 75 8.17 -20.71 -6.14
C ARG A 75 7.20 -19.55 -6.00
N ALA A 76 7.56 -18.40 -6.55
CA ALA A 76 6.69 -17.21 -6.56
C ALA A 76 5.41 -17.46 -7.37
N CYS A 77 4.26 -16.95 -6.92
CA CYS A 77 3.00 -17.04 -7.66
C CYS A 77 2.19 -15.74 -7.60
N SER A 78 1.65 -15.35 -6.44
CA SER A 78 0.87 -14.12 -6.31
C SER A 78 1.14 -13.40 -5.01
N ILE A 79 0.92 -12.08 -5.03
CA ILE A 79 0.92 -11.21 -3.86
C ILE A 79 -0.29 -10.31 -3.91
N THR A 80 -0.85 -9.98 -2.74
CA THR A 80 -1.88 -8.95 -2.60
C THR A 80 -1.31 -7.84 -1.74
N ILE A 81 -1.10 -6.69 -2.34
CA ILE A 81 -0.36 -5.55 -1.77
C ILE A 81 -1.20 -4.27 -1.85
N SER A 82 -0.91 -3.30 -0.98
CA SER A 82 -1.56 -1.99 -1.01
C SER A 82 -1.34 -1.28 -2.36
N ASP A 83 -2.35 -0.59 -2.87
CA ASP A 83 -2.31 0.14 -4.13
C ASP A 83 -1.25 1.26 -4.16
N GLU A 84 -0.74 1.70 -3.02
CA GLU A 84 0.37 2.66 -2.94
C GLU A 84 1.67 2.13 -3.55
N PHE A 85 1.86 0.81 -3.53
CA PHE A 85 3.01 0.11 -4.10
C PHE A 85 2.77 -0.36 -5.54
N VAL A 86 1.68 0.07 -6.16
CA VAL A 86 1.28 -0.35 -7.51
C VAL A 86 1.13 0.87 -8.41
N GLU A 87 1.62 0.76 -9.63
CA GLU A 87 1.43 1.77 -10.67
C GLU A 87 0.71 1.19 -11.89
N THR A 88 0.17 2.06 -12.73
CA THR A 88 -0.49 1.64 -13.97
C THR A 88 0.46 1.86 -15.13
N THR A 89 0.84 0.78 -15.82
CA THR A 89 1.68 0.80 -17.01
C THR A 89 0.90 0.21 -18.19
N GLY A 90 0.46 1.07 -19.09
CA GLY A 90 -0.39 0.64 -20.21
C GLY A 90 -1.73 0.07 -19.74
N SER A 91 -2.01 -1.20 -20.06
CA SER A 91 -3.24 -1.92 -19.70
C SER A 91 -3.16 -2.67 -18.37
N TYR A 92 -1.96 -2.76 -17.79
CA TYR A 92 -1.70 -3.54 -16.58
C TYR A 92 -1.36 -2.64 -15.38
N ARG A 93 -1.56 -3.19 -14.20
CA ARG A 93 -1.04 -2.65 -12.96
C ARG A 93 0.20 -3.44 -12.58
N GLU A 94 1.28 -2.76 -12.30
CA GLU A 94 2.59 -3.34 -12.01
C GLU A 94 3.07 -2.91 -10.63
N LEU A 95 3.98 -3.70 -10.06
CA LEU A 95 4.58 -3.41 -8.77
C LEU A 95 5.62 -2.29 -8.92
N LYS A 96 5.65 -1.36 -7.95
CA LYS A 96 6.68 -0.31 -7.88
C LYS A 96 7.94 -0.80 -7.19
N ASP A 97 9.08 -0.20 -7.53
CA ASP A 97 10.38 -0.48 -6.90
C ASP A 97 10.38 -0.25 -5.38
N GLU A 98 9.55 0.68 -4.88
CA GLU A 98 9.43 0.97 -3.45
C GLU A 98 8.84 -0.19 -2.62
N ALA A 99 8.24 -1.18 -3.26
CA ALA A 99 7.69 -2.35 -2.59
C ALA A 99 8.79 -3.22 -1.94
N ILE A 100 9.97 -3.27 -2.54
CA ILE A 100 11.17 -3.99 -2.05
C ILE A 100 10.83 -5.40 -1.58
N LEU A 101 10.64 -6.31 -2.53
CA LEU A 101 10.32 -7.70 -2.26
C LEU A 101 11.47 -8.43 -1.55
N ARG A 102 11.10 -9.40 -0.71
CA ARG A 102 12.03 -10.34 -0.09
C ARG A 102 11.66 -11.75 -0.51
N ALA A 103 12.67 -12.59 -0.72
CA ALA A 103 12.48 -13.97 -1.17
C ALA A 103 13.41 -14.93 -0.44
N SER A 104 13.00 -16.19 -0.37
CA SER A 104 13.80 -17.29 0.16
C SER A 104 13.91 -18.43 -0.86
N ALA A 105 14.97 -19.20 -0.77
CA ALA A 105 15.24 -20.31 -1.67
C ALA A 105 14.46 -21.58 -1.27
N SER A 106 13.95 -22.28 -2.28
CA SER A 106 13.46 -23.65 -2.19
C SER A 106 14.13 -24.47 -3.30
N GLY A 107 15.26 -25.11 -2.98
CA GLY A 107 16.09 -25.76 -4.00
C GLY A 107 16.67 -24.76 -4.99
N SER A 108 16.32 -24.89 -6.27
CA SER A 108 16.75 -24.00 -7.35
C SER A 108 15.78 -22.83 -7.63
N THR A 109 14.65 -22.78 -6.96
CA THR A 109 13.61 -21.74 -7.10
C THR A 109 13.54 -20.84 -5.88
N TYR A 110 12.90 -19.67 -6.04
CA TYR A 110 12.69 -18.70 -4.98
C TYR A 110 11.20 -18.39 -4.84
N TYR A 111 10.77 -18.17 -3.63
CA TYR A 111 9.41 -17.75 -3.28
C TYR A 111 9.43 -16.48 -2.45
N VAL A 112 8.36 -15.68 -2.51
CA VAL A 112 8.26 -14.40 -1.80
C VAL A 112 7.99 -14.65 -0.32
N THR A 113 8.67 -13.90 0.54
CA THR A 113 8.51 -13.96 2.01
C THR A 113 8.04 -12.64 2.62
N GLY A 114 8.11 -11.52 1.92
CA GLY A 114 7.70 -10.23 2.42
C GLY A 114 8.03 -9.07 1.50
N SER A 115 7.68 -7.88 1.96
CA SER A 115 7.97 -6.59 1.32
C SER A 115 7.99 -5.46 2.34
N GLU A 116 8.13 -4.21 1.88
CA GLU A 116 7.94 -3.02 2.73
C GLU A 116 6.47 -2.82 3.15
N ASP A 117 5.50 -3.41 2.43
CA ASP A 117 4.11 -3.47 2.89
C ASP A 117 3.95 -4.60 3.92
N GLY A 118 3.91 -4.25 5.20
CA GLY A 118 3.70 -5.22 6.29
C GLY A 118 2.32 -5.90 6.30
N SER A 119 1.37 -5.42 5.50
CA SER A 119 0.02 -6.00 5.35
C SER A 119 -0.12 -6.89 4.11
N MET A 120 0.95 -7.06 3.32
CA MET A 120 0.92 -7.86 2.10
C MET A 120 0.57 -9.32 2.38
N ALA A 121 -0.39 -9.86 1.63
CA ALA A 121 -0.69 -11.30 1.61
C ALA A 121 0.10 -11.98 0.50
N ILE A 122 0.59 -13.19 0.76
CA ILE A 122 1.45 -13.94 -0.15
C ILE A 122 0.85 -15.32 -0.38
N VAL A 123 0.71 -15.71 -1.65
CA VAL A 123 0.39 -17.09 -2.05
C VAL A 123 1.45 -17.55 -3.04
N ASN A 124 2.35 -18.40 -2.60
CA ASN A 124 3.35 -19.03 -3.45
C ASN A 124 2.79 -20.31 -4.10
N SER A 125 3.60 -21.06 -4.81
CA SER A 125 3.16 -22.29 -5.49
C SER A 125 4.20 -23.41 -5.36
N GLU A 126 3.77 -24.64 -5.64
CA GLU A 126 4.69 -25.79 -5.77
C GLU A 126 5.39 -25.80 -7.13
N ASN A 127 6.53 -26.48 -7.21
CA ASN A 127 7.30 -26.63 -8.43
C ASN A 127 6.64 -27.61 -9.42
#